data_4d7a17c3213b7d68b79b3a77f6c65b00
#
_entry.id   4d7a17c3213b7d68b79b3a77f6c65b00
#
_cell.length_a   1.000
_cell.length_b   1.000
_cell.length_c   1.000
_cell.angle_alpha   90.00
_cell.angle_beta   90.00
_cell.angle_gamma   90.00
#
_symmetry.space_group_name_H-M   'P 1'
#
loop_
_entity.id
_entity.type
_entity.pdbx_description
1 polymer ?
#
loop_
_entity_poly.entity_id
_entity_poly.type
_entity_poly.pdbx_seq_one_letter_code
_entity_poly.pdbx_strand_id
1 'polypeptide(L)'
;MSAEASPLATQAAVAEDVGLLDQIVEKSKVAKSKTEHDRAKDIIAALAKEVLDGTVVVSDNLNLTLDARIAEIDRIISEQLSAVMHAEPFQKLEGSWRGLHYLCQQTSTGPNMKIKVFNSPQKDLVKDFKSAIDFDQSALFKKVYEEEFGTFGGAPFGALIGDYFLGRQPEDMYFIEQMSHVAAAAHAPFISAASEGMFGLETFTDLGKPRDLAKVFDTVEYAKWKSFRESEDSRYVGLTMPRFLGRLPYNPKDGTTVEGFNFVEEIEAADHSKFLWCNTAYAMGARLTQAFENFGWCAAIRGVEGGGLVEDLPTHTFRTDDGEVALKCPTEVAITDRREKELSDLGFMPLVHCKNTDYAAFFGAQSAQKPKKYNTDSANANAILSLSLIHI
;
A
#
# COMPACT_ATOMS: atom_id res chain seq x y z
N MET A 1 44.82 18.83 -47.85
CA MET A 1 44.30 17.93 -48.91
C MET A 1 43.65 16.77 -48.21
N SER A 2 42.34 16.87 -48.01
CA SER A 2 41.51 15.85 -47.37
C SER A 2 41.20 14.76 -48.40
N ALA A 3 41.55 13.53 -48.13
CA ALA A 3 41.15 12.39 -48.95
C ALA A 3 39.75 12.00 -48.56
N GLU A 4 38.77 12.29 -49.44
CA GLU A 4 37.43 11.76 -49.35
C GLU A 4 37.47 10.25 -49.57
N ALA A 5 37.03 9.47 -48.56
CA ALA A 5 36.89 8.04 -48.71
C ALA A 5 35.73 7.75 -49.69
N SER A 6 36.00 6.98 -50.71
CA SER A 6 35.12 6.64 -51.81
C SER A 6 33.91 5.82 -51.28
N PRO A 7 32.67 6.12 -51.69
CA PRO A 7 31.45 5.41 -51.23
C PRO A 7 31.41 3.91 -51.60
N LEU A 8 32.28 3.47 -52.51
CA LEU A 8 32.41 2.06 -52.87
C LEU A 8 33.12 1.20 -51.82
N ALA A 9 34.02 1.80 -51.02
CA ALA A 9 34.72 1.08 -49.94
C ALA A 9 33.78 0.80 -48.75
N THR A 10 32.86 1.70 -48.51
CA THR A 10 31.88 1.55 -47.44
C THR A 10 30.82 0.48 -47.76
N GLN A 11 30.40 0.35 -49.06
CA GLN A 11 29.49 -0.70 -49.49
C GLN A 11 30.12 -2.10 -49.50
N ALA A 12 31.42 -2.22 -49.80
CA ALA A 12 32.10 -3.50 -49.72
C ALA A 12 32.30 -3.99 -48.29
N ALA A 13 32.58 -3.10 -47.33
CA ALA A 13 32.69 -3.44 -45.93
C ALA A 13 31.34 -3.92 -45.31
N VAL A 14 30.24 -3.28 -45.71
CA VAL A 14 28.91 -3.68 -45.25
C VAL A 14 28.47 -5.03 -45.87
N ALA A 15 28.90 -5.35 -47.10
CA ALA A 15 28.56 -6.63 -47.76
C ALA A 15 29.37 -7.80 -47.19
N GLU A 16 30.62 -7.58 -46.76
CA GLU A 16 31.43 -8.60 -46.08
C GLU A 16 30.93 -8.86 -44.63
N ASP A 17 30.48 -7.81 -43.93
CA ASP A 17 29.92 -7.95 -42.57
C ASP A 17 28.64 -8.80 -42.55
N VAL A 18 27.75 -8.69 -43.53
CA VAL A 18 26.52 -9.50 -43.61
C VAL A 18 26.83 -10.98 -43.78
N GLY A 19 27.90 -11.33 -44.56
CA GLY A 19 28.35 -12.72 -44.71
C GLY A 19 29.00 -13.30 -43.45
N LEU A 20 29.65 -12.48 -42.64
CA LEU A 20 30.29 -12.86 -41.38
C LEU A 20 29.28 -13.11 -40.27
N LEU A 21 28.27 -12.31 -40.19
CA LEU A 21 27.14 -12.48 -39.26
C LEU A 21 26.38 -13.80 -39.51
N ASP A 22 26.15 -14.14 -40.78
CA ASP A 22 25.52 -15.44 -41.12
C ASP A 22 26.39 -16.61 -40.65
N GLN A 23 27.68 -16.55 -40.89
CA GLN A 23 28.59 -17.61 -40.43
C GLN A 23 28.69 -17.73 -38.90
N ILE A 24 28.59 -16.61 -38.17
CA ILE A 24 28.56 -16.62 -36.70
C ILE A 24 27.28 -17.26 -36.18
N VAL A 25 26.14 -16.90 -36.74
CA VAL A 25 24.83 -17.45 -36.30
C VAL A 25 24.74 -18.95 -36.64
N GLU A 26 25.19 -19.39 -37.82
CA GLU A 26 25.21 -20.81 -38.18
C GLU A 26 26.18 -21.63 -37.30
N LYS A 27 27.37 -21.14 -37.01
CA LYS A 27 28.35 -21.83 -36.16
C LYS A 27 27.93 -21.88 -34.70
N SER A 28 27.17 -20.89 -34.20
CA SER A 28 26.73 -20.83 -32.81
C SER A 28 25.64 -21.84 -32.47
N LYS A 29 24.92 -22.37 -33.46
CA LYS A 29 23.76 -23.28 -33.30
C LYS A 29 22.66 -22.75 -32.37
N VAL A 30 22.60 -21.42 -32.19
CA VAL A 30 21.63 -20.75 -31.31
C VAL A 30 20.23 -20.73 -31.94
N ALA A 31 20.18 -20.63 -33.26
CA ALA A 31 18.91 -20.57 -33.99
C ALA A 31 18.50 -21.93 -34.56
N LYS A 32 17.30 -22.38 -34.24
CA LYS A 32 16.71 -23.66 -34.71
C LYS A 32 15.71 -23.45 -35.84
N SER A 33 15.24 -22.24 -36.06
CA SER A 33 14.29 -21.86 -37.10
C SER A 33 14.79 -20.67 -37.89
N LYS A 34 14.25 -20.47 -39.10
CA LYS A 34 14.62 -19.32 -39.95
C LYS A 34 14.32 -17.99 -39.29
N THR A 35 13.22 -17.88 -38.58
CA THR A 35 12.82 -16.67 -37.84
C THR A 35 13.73 -16.38 -36.65
N GLU A 36 14.24 -17.41 -35.98
CA GLU A 36 15.25 -17.27 -34.91
C GLU A 36 16.61 -16.86 -35.48
N HIS A 37 16.97 -17.35 -36.68
CA HIS A 37 18.19 -16.97 -37.37
C HIS A 37 18.19 -15.48 -37.77
N ASP A 38 17.09 -15.00 -38.33
CA ASP A 38 16.96 -13.58 -38.70
C ASP A 38 17.01 -12.69 -37.45
N ARG A 39 16.34 -13.09 -36.37
CA ARG A 39 16.38 -12.37 -35.09
C ARG A 39 17.78 -12.38 -34.43
N ALA A 40 18.50 -13.50 -34.49
CA ALA A 40 19.86 -13.59 -34.00
C ALA A 40 20.81 -12.69 -34.77
N LYS A 41 20.65 -12.59 -36.10
CA LYS A 41 21.38 -11.63 -36.93
C LYS A 41 21.17 -10.18 -36.52
N ASP A 42 19.90 -9.80 -36.34
CA ASP A 42 19.55 -8.43 -35.93
C ASP A 42 20.17 -8.07 -34.58
N ILE A 43 20.17 -9.00 -33.63
CA ILE A 43 20.78 -8.81 -32.30
C ILE A 43 22.30 -8.67 -32.41
N ILE A 44 22.97 -9.53 -33.17
CA ILE A 44 24.44 -9.46 -33.34
C ILE A 44 24.82 -8.20 -34.11
N ALA A 45 24.06 -7.82 -35.12
CA ALA A 45 24.28 -6.59 -35.88
C ALA A 45 24.13 -5.34 -34.98
N ALA A 46 23.11 -5.31 -34.10
CA ALA A 46 22.93 -4.24 -33.14
C ALA A 46 24.09 -4.15 -32.16
N LEU A 47 24.56 -5.29 -31.63
CA LEU A 47 25.73 -5.32 -30.73
C LEU A 47 26.99 -4.85 -31.44
N ALA A 48 27.26 -5.31 -32.69
CA ALA A 48 28.39 -4.89 -33.47
C ALA A 48 28.38 -3.39 -33.73
N LYS A 49 27.23 -2.82 -34.01
CA LYS A 49 27.06 -1.37 -34.20
C LYS A 49 27.40 -0.60 -32.90
N GLU A 50 26.93 -1.04 -31.77
CA GLU A 50 27.18 -0.41 -30.45
C GLU A 50 28.67 -0.48 -30.09
N VAL A 51 29.36 -1.60 -30.44
CA VAL A 51 30.82 -1.73 -30.28
C VAL A 51 31.56 -0.74 -31.18
N LEU A 52 31.13 -0.57 -32.44
CA LEU A 52 31.73 0.38 -33.38
C LEU A 52 31.49 1.84 -32.96
N ASP A 53 30.33 2.13 -32.39
CA ASP A 53 29.99 3.45 -31.85
C ASP A 53 30.74 3.76 -30.53
N GLY A 54 31.52 2.80 -30.01
CA GLY A 54 32.33 2.96 -28.80
C GLY A 54 31.53 2.99 -27.49
N THR A 55 30.27 2.60 -27.52
CA THR A 55 29.39 2.53 -26.34
C THR A 55 29.63 1.27 -25.52
N VAL A 56 30.24 0.23 -26.08
CA VAL A 56 30.59 -1.03 -25.41
C VAL A 56 32.09 -1.25 -25.40
N VAL A 57 32.64 -1.45 -24.21
CA VAL A 57 34.05 -1.83 -24.04
C VAL A 57 34.18 -3.34 -24.24
N VAL A 58 34.87 -3.74 -25.28
CA VAL A 58 35.10 -5.17 -25.59
C VAL A 58 36.28 -5.67 -24.78
N SER A 59 36.14 -6.74 -24.04
CA SER A 59 37.25 -7.48 -23.41
C SER A 59 37.64 -8.68 -24.28
N ASP A 60 38.88 -9.21 -24.05
CA ASP A 60 39.34 -10.43 -24.72
C ASP A 60 38.47 -11.66 -24.46
N ASN A 61 37.58 -11.61 -23.45
CA ASN A 61 36.61 -12.64 -23.11
C ASN A 61 35.21 -12.14 -23.49
N LEU A 62 34.63 -12.77 -24.52
CA LEU A 62 33.28 -12.44 -25.00
C LEU A 62 32.21 -12.56 -23.93
N ASN A 63 32.30 -13.56 -23.04
CA ASN A 63 31.34 -13.74 -21.98
C ASN A 63 31.36 -12.53 -21.01
N LEU A 64 32.52 -12.05 -20.63
CA LEU A 64 32.63 -10.86 -19.76
C LEU A 64 32.07 -9.60 -20.42
N THR A 65 32.22 -9.46 -21.74
CA THR A 65 31.65 -8.34 -22.49
C THR A 65 30.12 -8.43 -22.51
N LEU A 66 29.53 -9.62 -22.72
CA LEU A 66 28.09 -9.83 -22.70
C LEU A 66 27.52 -9.60 -21.30
N ASP A 67 28.16 -10.14 -20.26
CA ASP A 67 27.74 -9.97 -18.88
C ASP A 67 27.75 -8.49 -18.46
N ALA A 68 28.79 -7.75 -18.86
CA ALA A 68 28.89 -6.30 -18.61
C ALA A 68 27.76 -5.53 -19.32
N ARG A 69 27.42 -5.93 -20.56
CA ARG A 69 26.34 -5.29 -21.32
C ARG A 69 24.98 -5.61 -20.74
N ILE A 70 24.75 -6.86 -20.32
CA ILE A 70 23.52 -7.26 -19.62
C ILE A 70 23.36 -6.43 -18.34
N ALA A 71 24.43 -6.31 -17.53
CA ALA A 71 24.39 -5.53 -16.30
C ALA A 71 24.09 -4.04 -16.54
N GLU A 72 24.61 -3.47 -17.64
CA GLU A 72 24.30 -2.09 -18.01
C GLU A 72 22.85 -1.91 -18.45
N ILE A 73 22.33 -2.83 -19.26
CA ILE A 73 20.92 -2.82 -19.67
C ILE A 73 20.01 -2.99 -18.44
N ASP A 74 20.33 -3.93 -17.56
CA ASP A 74 19.59 -4.14 -16.30
C ASP A 74 19.57 -2.85 -15.46
N ARG A 75 20.67 -2.12 -15.38
CA ARG A 75 20.75 -0.84 -14.67
C ARG A 75 19.84 0.22 -15.30
N ILE A 76 19.90 0.41 -16.64
CA ILE A 76 19.08 1.40 -17.34
C ILE A 76 17.58 1.07 -17.19
N ILE A 77 17.22 -0.21 -17.32
CA ILE A 77 15.83 -0.65 -17.13
C ILE A 77 15.42 -0.43 -15.68
N SER A 78 16.29 -0.75 -14.71
CA SER A 78 16.02 -0.54 -13.28
C SER A 78 15.74 0.92 -12.94
N GLU A 79 16.53 1.85 -13.49
CA GLU A 79 16.30 3.29 -13.31
C GLU A 79 14.93 3.73 -13.85
N GLN A 80 14.58 3.31 -15.08
CA GLN A 80 13.30 3.66 -15.68
C GLN A 80 12.12 3.01 -14.95
N LEU A 81 12.26 1.74 -14.58
CA LEU A 81 11.22 1.02 -13.83
C LEU A 81 11.02 1.64 -12.45
N SER A 82 12.11 1.98 -11.75
CA SER A 82 12.05 2.68 -10.46
C SER A 82 11.33 4.03 -10.58
N ALA A 83 11.61 4.80 -11.63
CA ALA A 83 10.90 6.06 -11.87
C ALA A 83 9.39 5.87 -12.07
N VAL A 84 8.96 4.80 -12.74
CA VAL A 84 7.54 4.46 -12.89
C VAL A 84 6.94 4.01 -11.55
N MET A 85 7.65 3.13 -10.84
CA MET A 85 7.17 2.57 -9.56
C MET A 85 7.08 3.62 -8.45
N HIS A 86 7.93 4.64 -8.48
CA HIS A 86 7.90 5.74 -7.51
C HIS A 86 6.97 6.89 -7.92
N ALA A 87 6.32 6.81 -9.09
CA ALA A 87 5.31 7.77 -9.46
C ALA A 87 4.07 7.64 -8.53
N GLU A 88 3.62 8.76 -7.95
CA GLU A 88 2.53 8.79 -6.97
C GLU A 88 1.26 8.04 -7.41
N PRO A 89 0.76 8.18 -8.66
CA PRO A 89 -0.42 7.43 -9.10
C PRO A 89 -0.20 5.92 -9.12
N PHE A 90 1.02 5.49 -9.47
CA PHE A 90 1.36 4.07 -9.49
C PHE A 90 1.50 3.50 -8.07
N GLN A 91 2.17 4.23 -7.17
CA GLN A 91 2.28 3.83 -5.76
C GLN A 91 0.91 3.69 -5.09
N LYS A 92 -0.02 4.62 -5.36
CA LYS A 92 -1.40 4.52 -4.86
C LYS A 92 -2.08 3.25 -5.37
N LEU A 93 -1.98 2.96 -6.66
CA LEU A 93 -2.55 1.76 -7.25
C LEU A 93 -1.93 0.49 -6.67
N GLU A 94 -0.60 0.41 -6.62
CA GLU A 94 0.12 -0.73 -6.06
C GLU A 94 -0.22 -0.91 -4.57
N GLY A 95 -0.29 0.17 -3.78
CA GLY A 95 -0.67 0.16 -2.37
C GLY A 95 -2.06 -0.41 -2.13
N SER A 96 -3.05 0.01 -2.95
CA SER A 96 -4.41 -0.52 -2.90
C SER A 96 -4.46 -2.01 -3.20
N TRP A 97 -3.80 -2.46 -4.27
CA TRP A 97 -3.79 -3.87 -4.66
C TRP A 97 -3.05 -4.76 -3.66
N ARG A 98 -1.92 -4.29 -3.14
CA ARG A 98 -1.17 -5.06 -2.13
C ARG A 98 -1.87 -5.08 -0.77
N GLY A 99 -2.53 -4.00 -0.39
CA GLY A 99 -3.36 -3.97 0.80
C GLY A 99 -4.54 -4.95 0.69
N LEU A 100 -5.24 -4.96 -0.44
CA LEU A 100 -6.30 -5.93 -0.71
C LEU A 100 -5.76 -7.37 -0.74
N HIS A 101 -4.61 -7.59 -1.38
CA HIS A 101 -3.94 -8.89 -1.40
C HIS A 101 -3.59 -9.36 0.02
N TYR A 102 -3.03 -8.46 0.86
CA TYR A 102 -2.75 -8.75 2.27
C TYR A 102 -4.02 -9.20 3.01
N LEU A 103 -5.12 -8.45 2.89
CA LEU A 103 -6.39 -8.82 3.50
C LEU A 103 -6.87 -10.20 3.03
N CYS A 104 -6.79 -10.50 1.73
CA CYS A 104 -7.20 -11.78 1.18
C CYS A 104 -6.30 -12.94 1.67
N GLN A 105 -5.00 -12.73 1.80
CA GLN A 105 -4.06 -13.75 2.27
C GLN A 105 -4.24 -14.04 3.77
N GLN A 106 -4.53 -13.02 4.56
CA GLN A 106 -4.73 -13.15 6.00
C GLN A 106 -6.15 -13.60 6.38
N THR A 107 -7.04 -13.80 5.40
CA THR A 107 -8.44 -14.20 5.65
C THR A 107 -8.70 -15.60 5.11
N SER A 108 -9.12 -16.51 5.99
CA SER A 108 -9.63 -17.82 5.58
C SER A 108 -11.04 -17.66 5.02
N THR A 109 -11.14 -17.63 3.70
CA THR A 109 -12.44 -17.49 3.02
C THR A 109 -13.21 -18.82 2.99
N GLY A 110 -14.53 -18.76 3.13
CA GLY A 110 -15.39 -19.94 3.16
C GLY A 110 -16.88 -19.58 3.08
N PRO A 111 -17.76 -20.54 3.37
CA PRO A 111 -19.20 -20.28 3.33
C PRO A 111 -19.64 -19.14 4.26
N ASN A 112 -19.00 -19.02 5.42
CA ASN A 112 -19.33 -18.04 6.47
C ASN A 112 -18.51 -16.76 6.39
N MET A 113 -17.40 -16.74 5.60
CA MET A 113 -16.53 -15.58 5.44
C MET A 113 -16.29 -15.30 3.98
N LYS A 114 -16.78 -14.16 3.50
CA LYS A 114 -16.68 -13.75 2.10
C LYS A 114 -16.16 -12.32 2.02
N ILE A 115 -15.23 -12.08 1.10
CA ILE A 115 -14.77 -10.73 0.75
C ILE A 115 -15.42 -10.35 -0.56
N LYS A 116 -16.17 -9.25 -0.57
CA LYS A 116 -16.73 -8.63 -1.78
C LYS A 116 -15.97 -7.33 -2.06
N VAL A 117 -15.53 -7.13 -3.28
CA VAL A 117 -14.81 -5.92 -3.69
C VAL A 117 -15.75 -5.01 -4.47
N PHE A 118 -15.83 -3.76 -4.02
CA PHE A 118 -16.58 -2.71 -4.69
C PHE A 118 -15.60 -1.59 -5.12
N ASN A 119 -15.38 -1.47 -6.42
CA ASN A 119 -14.49 -0.44 -6.96
C ASN A 119 -15.25 0.87 -7.16
N SER A 120 -15.01 1.81 -6.25
CA SER A 120 -15.57 3.16 -6.33
C SER A 120 -14.61 4.18 -5.74
N PRO A 121 -14.21 5.21 -6.48
CA PRO A 121 -13.45 6.31 -5.92
C PRO A 121 -14.32 7.13 -4.96
N GLN A 122 -13.70 7.71 -3.92
CA GLN A 122 -14.39 8.55 -2.92
C GLN A 122 -15.27 9.63 -3.56
N LYS A 123 -14.78 10.27 -4.63
CA LYS A 123 -15.51 11.33 -5.35
C LYS A 123 -16.85 10.89 -5.91
N ASP A 124 -16.93 9.65 -6.39
CA ASP A 124 -18.17 9.10 -6.94
C ASP A 124 -19.17 8.80 -5.83
N LEU A 125 -18.72 8.29 -4.69
CA LEU A 125 -19.57 8.09 -3.51
C LEU A 125 -20.08 9.42 -2.94
N VAL A 126 -19.21 10.42 -2.84
CA VAL A 126 -19.64 11.78 -2.42
C VAL A 126 -20.66 12.36 -3.38
N LYS A 127 -20.48 12.14 -4.69
CA LYS A 127 -21.46 12.57 -5.71
C LYS A 127 -22.78 11.82 -5.57
N ASP A 128 -22.74 10.53 -5.32
CA ASP A 128 -23.93 9.69 -5.08
C ASP A 128 -24.72 10.23 -3.88
N PHE A 129 -24.08 10.44 -2.73
CA PHE A 129 -24.70 11.01 -1.55
C PHE A 129 -25.25 12.42 -1.75
N LYS A 130 -24.56 13.29 -2.51
CA LYS A 130 -25.03 14.65 -2.82
C LYS A 130 -26.19 14.65 -3.82
N SER A 131 -26.31 13.63 -4.65
CA SER A 131 -27.39 13.48 -5.65
C SER A 131 -28.65 12.89 -5.05
N ALA A 132 -28.54 12.11 -3.98
CA ALA A 132 -29.65 11.56 -3.24
C ALA A 132 -30.30 12.65 -2.37
N ILE A 133 -31.61 12.56 -2.18
CA ILE A 133 -32.35 13.50 -1.28
C ILE A 133 -31.94 13.23 0.17
N ASP A 134 -31.78 11.95 0.52
CA ASP A 134 -31.30 11.49 1.83
C ASP A 134 -30.35 10.30 1.61
N PHE A 135 -29.52 9.96 2.62
CA PHE A 135 -28.52 8.88 2.53
C PHE A 135 -29.12 7.53 2.15
N ASP A 136 -30.37 7.27 2.58
CA ASP A 136 -31.11 6.01 2.32
C ASP A 136 -31.50 5.83 0.84
N GLN A 137 -31.46 6.91 0.05
CA GLN A 137 -31.74 6.87 -1.39
C GLN A 137 -30.49 6.75 -2.25
N SER A 138 -29.31 6.75 -1.62
CA SER A 138 -28.03 6.60 -2.33
C SER A 138 -27.89 5.20 -2.93
N ALA A 139 -27.14 5.11 -4.04
CA ALA A 139 -26.87 3.82 -4.67
C ALA A 139 -26.02 2.90 -3.77
N LEU A 140 -25.13 3.48 -2.96
CA LEU A 140 -24.38 2.72 -1.99
C LEU A 140 -25.26 2.12 -0.91
N PHE A 141 -26.21 2.90 -0.35
CA PHE A 141 -27.14 2.39 0.65
C PHE A 141 -27.98 1.22 0.11
N LYS A 142 -28.48 1.33 -1.12
CA LYS A 142 -29.23 0.24 -1.77
C LYS A 142 -28.39 -1.03 -1.86
N LYS A 143 -27.12 -0.92 -2.26
CA LYS A 143 -26.22 -2.09 -2.36
C LYS A 143 -25.90 -2.72 -1.01
N VAL A 144 -25.67 -1.91 0.01
CA VAL A 144 -25.21 -2.39 1.32
C VAL A 144 -26.39 -2.85 2.18
N TYR A 145 -27.46 -2.07 2.21
CA TYR A 145 -28.60 -2.31 3.08
C TYR A 145 -29.73 -3.04 2.35
N GLU A 146 -30.29 -2.50 1.27
CA GLU A 146 -31.49 -3.06 0.66
C GLU A 146 -31.23 -4.43 0.01
N GLU A 147 -30.16 -4.56 -0.76
CA GLU A 147 -29.85 -5.80 -1.50
C GLU A 147 -29.40 -6.94 -0.58
N GLU A 148 -28.68 -6.64 0.52
CA GLU A 148 -28.05 -7.67 1.35
C GLU A 148 -28.68 -7.78 2.75
N PHE A 149 -28.90 -6.69 3.46
CA PHE A 149 -29.45 -6.71 4.82
C PHE A 149 -30.98 -6.78 4.81
N GLY A 150 -31.62 -5.98 3.96
CA GLY A 150 -33.08 -5.86 3.86
C GLY A 150 -33.76 -6.94 3.01
N THR A 151 -33.02 -7.76 2.29
CA THR A 151 -33.56 -8.77 1.38
C THR A 151 -33.51 -10.17 1.99
N PHE A 152 -34.64 -10.90 1.95
CA PHE A 152 -34.70 -12.28 2.42
C PHE A 152 -33.73 -13.16 1.61
N GLY A 153 -32.80 -13.85 2.31
CA GLY A 153 -31.75 -14.66 1.68
C GLY A 153 -30.50 -13.87 1.27
N GLY A 154 -30.47 -12.57 1.53
CA GLY A 154 -29.24 -11.77 1.39
C GLY A 154 -28.17 -12.16 2.39
N ALA A 155 -26.95 -11.72 2.17
CA ALA A 155 -25.79 -11.95 3.04
C ALA A 155 -25.29 -10.60 3.60
N PRO A 156 -25.81 -10.15 4.75
CA PRO A 156 -25.44 -8.88 5.36
C PRO A 156 -23.94 -8.73 5.54
N PHE A 157 -23.41 -7.53 5.31
CA PHE A 157 -22.00 -7.24 5.53
C PHE A 157 -21.71 -7.17 7.03
N GLY A 158 -20.61 -7.79 7.47
CA GLY A 158 -20.14 -7.69 8.85
C GLY A 158 -19.23 -6.48 9.08
N ALA A 159 -18.55 -5.98 8.04
CA ALA A 159 -17.75 -4.77 8.07
C ALA A 159 -17.59 -4.19 6.66
N LEU A 160 -17.35 -2.89 6.57
CA LEU A 160 -17.07 -2.14 5.36
C LEU A 160 -15.66 -1.60 5.46
N ILE A 161 -14.74 -2.08 4.61
CA ILE A 161 -13.36 -1.64 4.59
C ILE A 161 -13.17 -0.65 3.44
N GLY A 162 -12.86 0.61 3.76
CA GLY A 162 -12.66 1.67 2.78
C GLY A 162 -11.17 1.94 2.54
N ASP A 163 -10.73 1.79 1.30
CA ASP A 163 -9.37 2.18 0.89
C ASP A 163 -9.32 3.68 0.58
N TYR A 164 -9.61 4.48 1.61
CA TYR A 164 -9.59 5.94 1.54
C TYR A 164 -8.67 6.50 2.61
N PHE A 165 -8.12 7.69 2.34
CA PHE A 165 -7.32 8.46 3.28
C PHE A 165 -8.07 9.73 3.62
N LEU A 166 -8.73 9.77 4.77
CA LEU A 166 -9.69 10.79 5.15
C LEU A 166 -9.04 11.88 5.98
N GLY A 167 -9.20 13.12 5.53
CA GLY A 167 -8.67 14.30 6.17
C GLY A 167 -9.73 15.11 6.91
N ARG A 168 -9.34 16.33 7.34
CA ARG A 168 -10.22 17.31 7.99
C ARG A 168 -11.01 18.19 7.01
N GLN A 169 -10.83 18.00 5.70
CA GLN A 169 -11.50 18.79 4.69
C GLN A 169 -13.03 18.62 4.78
N PRO A 170 -13.81 19.66 4.46
CA PRO A 170 -15.26 19.59 4.55
C PRO A 170 -15.91 18.45 3.75
N GLU A 171 -15.29 18.05 2.64
CA GLU A 171 -15.76 16.97 1.79
C GLU A 171 -15.51 15.60 2.43
N ASP A 172 -14.32 15.41 3.05
CA ASP A 172 -14.00 14.19 3.78
C ASP A 172 -14.90 14.04 5.01
N MET A 173 -15.13 15.13 5.74
CA MET A 173 -16.02 15.12 6.90
C MET A 173 -17.47 14.80 6.51
N TYR A 174 -17.96 15.34 5.39
CA TYR A 174 -19.27 14.98 4.85
C TYR A 174 -19.31 13.49 4.46
N PHE A 175 -18.27 12.99 3.81
CA PHE A 175 -18.18 11.58 3.44
C PHE A 175 -18.22 10.65 4.67
N ILE A 176 -17.43 10.98 5.71
CA ILE A 176 -17.41 10.21 6.96
C ILE A 176 -18.81 10.18 7.60
N GLU A 177 -19.50 11.31 7.63
CA GLU A 177 -20.85 11.43 8.20
C GLU A 177 -21.86 10.56 7.43
N GLN A 178 -21.88 10.65 6.08
CA GLN A 178 -22.77 9.85 5.27
C GLN A 178 -22.48 8.34 5.38
N MET A 179 -21.20 7.97 5.38
CA MET A 179 -20.80 6.57 5.60
C MET A 179 -21.18 6.07 6.98
N SER A 180 -21.18 6.91 8.01
CA SER A 180 -21.63 6.52 9.34
C SER A 180 -23.10 6.15 9.39
N HIS A 181 -23.95 6.88 8.67
CA HIS A 181 -25.38 6.56 8.55
C HIS A 181 -25.63 5.23 7.84
N VAL A 182 -24.92 4.99 6.72
CA VAL A 182 -25.00 3.71 6.00
C VAL A 182 -24.52 2.55 6.89
N ALA A 183 -23.39 2.74 7.56
CA ALA A 183 -22.80 1.74 8.47
C ALA A 183 -23.72 1.44 9.66
N ALA A 184 -24.34 2.47 10.23
CA ALA A 184 -25.29 2.34 11.35
C ALA A 184 -26.55 1.57 10.92
N ALA A 185 -27.12 1.90 9.77
CA ALA A 185 -28.31 1.22 9.25
C ALA A 185 -28.03 -0.26 8.94
N ALA A 186 -26.88 -0.57 8.36
CA ALA A 186 -26.49 -1.95 8.01
C ALA A 186 -25.87 -2.72 9.19
N HIS A 187 -25.68 -2.10 10.35
CA HIS A 187 -24.95 -2.66 11.49
C HIS A 187 -23.56 -3.20 11.12
N ALA A 188 -22.90 -2.56 10.15
CA ALA A 188 -21.59 -2.94 9.64
C ALA A 188 -20.62 -1.78 9.81
N PRO A 189 -19.62 -1.85 10.70
CA PRO A 189 -18.70 -0.76 10.93
C PRO A 189 -17.92 -0.42 9.66
N PHE A 190 -17.79 0.88 9.38
CA PHE A 190 -16.96 1.40 8.31
C PHE A 190 -15.57 1.70 8.85
N ILE A 191 -14.55 1.03 8.30
CA ILE A 191 -13.16 1.19 8.69
C ILE A 191 -12.38 1.73 7.51
N SER A 192 -11.68 2.84 7.71
CA SER A 192 -10.85 3.49 6.71
C SER A 192 -9.58 4.04 7.37
N ALA A 193 -8.73 4.75 6.63
CA ALA A 193 -7.55 5.39 7.20
C ALA A 193 -7.74 6.90 7.34
N ALA A 194 -7.16 7.46 8.41
CA ALA A 194 -6.93 8.88 8.51
C ALA A 194 -5.70 9.26 7.68
N SER A 195 -5.77 10.38 6.99
CA SER A 195 -4.63 10.98 6.31
C SER A 195 -3.80 11.84 7.27
N GLU A 196 -2.57 12.15 6.89
CA GLU A 196 -1.71 13.13 7.57
C GLU A 196 -2.38 14.51 7.69
N GLY A 197 -3.17 14.88 6.69
CA GLY A 197 -3.97 16.10 6.67
C GLY A 197 -4.99 16.20 7.80
N MET A 198 -5.46 15.05 8.36
CA MET A 198 -6.34 15.02 9.53
C MET A 198 -5.65 15.61 10.76
N PHE A 199 -4.35 15.50 10.88
CA PHE A 199 -3.54 16.01 11.99
C PHE A 199 -2.90 17.37 11.68
N GLY A 200 -3.16 17.93 10.50
CA GLY A 200 -2.51 19.15 10.02
C GLY A 200 -1.01 18.95 9.78
N LEU A 201 -0.63 17.76 9.31
CA LEU A 201 0.73 17.37 8.97
C LEU A 201 0.88 17.25 7.46
N GLU A 202 2.09 17.39 6.95
CA GLU A 202 2.42 17.09 5.56
C GLU A 202 2.76 15.60 5.39
N THR A 203 3.40 15.01 6.39
CA THR A 203 3.77 13.59 6.43
C THR A 203 3.55 13.01 7.81
N PHE A 204 3.26 11.72 7.91
CA PHE A 204 3.15 11.04 9.21
C PHE A 204 4.46 11.00 10.00
N THR A 205 5.61 11.12 9.34
CA THR A 205 6.91 11.19 10.03
C THR A 205 6.99 12.36 11.00
N ASP A 206 6.29 13.46 10.72
CA ASP A 206 6.21 14.62 11.61
C ASP A 206 5.44 14.36 12.92
N LEU A 207 4.67 13.28 12.97
CA LEU A 207 3.97 12.85 14.20
C LEU A 207 4.94 12.43 15.31
N GLY A 208 6.15 12.00 14.97
CA GLY A 208 7.22 11.68 15.91
C GLY A 208 7.79 12.91 16.62
N LYS A 209 7.57 14.12 16.09
CA LYS A 209 8.02 15.36 16.71
C LYS A 209 7.14 15.74 17.92
N PRO A 210 7.72 16.37 18.96
CA PRO A 210 6.93 16.86 20.10
C PRO A 210 5.84 17.82 19.66
N ARG A 211 4.57 17.44 19.84
CA ARG A 211 3.39 18.26 19.50
C ARG A 211 2.24 17.92 20.42
N ASP A 212 1.53 18.91 20.89
CA ASP A 212 0.32 18.74 21.70
C ASP A 212 -0.89 18.59 20.77
N LEU A 213 -1.22 17.33 20.45
CA LEU A 213 -2.34 17.02 19.56
C LEU A 213 -3.69 17.45 20.16
N ALA A 214 -3.86 17.34 21.48
CA ALA A 214 -5.09 17.73 22.13
C ALA A 214 -5.41 19.23 21.88
N LYS A 215 -4.40 20.10 21.95
CA LYS A 215 -4.57 21.51 21.61
C LYS A 215 -4.83 21.76 20.13
N VAL A 216 -4.19 21.01 19.24
CA VAL A 216 -4.44 21.08 17.81
C VAL A 216 -5.90 20.77 17.50
N PHE A 217 -6.40 19.66 18.04
CA PHE A 217 -7.80 19.24 17.85
C PHE A 217 -8.80 20.13 18.60
N ASP A 218 -8.34 21.02 19.48
CA ASP A 218 -9.24 21.96 20.17
C ASP A 218 -9.51 23.24 19.38
N THR A 219 -8.90 23.42 18.21
CA THR A 219 -9.11 24.57 17.34
C THR A 219 -10.45 24.51 16.59
N VAL A 220 -10.88 25.65 16.05
CA VAL A 220 -12.12 25.80 15.27
C VAL A 220 -12.13 24.92 14.01
N GLU A 221 -10.96 24.66 13.45
CA GLU A 221 -10.81 23.81 12.25
C GLU A 221 -11.34 22.40 12.45
N TYR A 222 -11.33 21.90 13.70
CA TYR A 222 -11.83 20.57 14.06
C TYR A 222 -13.26 20.57 14.64
N ALA A 223 -13.98 21.68 14.55
CA ALA A 223 -15.35 21.78 15.07
C ALA A 223 -16.27 20.70 14.47
N LYS A 224 -16.16 20.43 13.15
CA LYS A 224 -16.92 19.35 12.49
C LYS A 224 -16.56 17.97 13.01
N TRP A 225 -15.27 17.68 13.20
CA TRP A 225 -14.80 16.43 13.76
C TRP A 225 -15.35 16.23 15.20
N LYS A 226 -15.26 17.27 16.04
CA LYS A 226 -15.82 17.23 17.39
C LYS A 226 -17.32 16.96 17.38
N SER A 227 -18.09 17.65 16.54
CA SER A 227 -19.52 17.47 16.39
C SER A 227 -19.86 16.04 15.92
N PHE A 228 -19.13 15.54 14.92
CA PHE A 228 -19.28 14.18 14.43
C PHE A 228 -19.05 13.15 15.53
N ARG A 229 -18.00 13.29 16.34
CA ARG A 229 -17.70 12.38 17.45
C ARG A 229 -18.78 12.36 18.53
N GLU A 230 -19.62 13.36 18.63
CA GLU A 230 -20.76 13.43 19.58
C GLU A 230 -22.02 12.77 19.02
N SER A 231 -22.07 12.51 17.71
CA SER A 231 -23.20 11.80 17.08
C SER A 231 -23.28 10.35 17.50
N GLU A 232 -24.49 9.75 17.43
CA GLU A 232 -24.70 8.33 17.74
C GLU A 232 -24.02 7.41 16.71
N ASP A 233 -24.06 7.79 15.44
CA ASP A 233 -23.58 6.94 14.34
C ASP A 233 -22.06 6.92 14.21
N SER A 234 -21.36 7.88 14.85
CA SER A 234 -19.91 7.90 14.88
C SER A 234 -19.28 6.65 15.51
N ARG A 235 -20.03 5.87 16.29
CA ARG A 235 -19.61 4.58 16.82
C ARG A 235 -19.39 3.52 15.74
N TYR A 236 -19.98 3.69 14.55
CA TYR A 236 -19.82 2.78 13.42
C TYR A 236 -18.67 3.15 12.50
N VAL A 237 -17.87 4.16 12.85
CA VAL A 237 -16.70 4.56 12.06
C VAL A 237 -15.43 4.32 12.84
N GLY A 238 -14.47 3.67 12.19
CA GLY A 238 -13.11 3.48 12.69
C GLY A 238 -12.10 4.06 11.72
N LEU A 239 -11.19 4.92 12.21
CA LEU A 239 -10.12 5.50 11.42
C LEU A 239 -8.76 4.99 11.90
N THR A 240 -8.11 4.20 11.06
CA THR A 240 -6.79 3.62 11.32
C THR A 240 -5.67 4.55 10.86
N MET A 241 -4.49 4.44 11.44
CA MET A 241 -3.26 5.13 11.04
C MET A 241 -2.05 4.53 11.77
N PRO A 242 -0.81 4.82 11.40
CA PRO A 242 -0.32 5.29 10.11
C PRO A 242 -0.37 4.16 9.06
N ARG A 243 0.14 4.41 7.87
CA ARG A 243 0.28 3.39 6.83
C ARG A 243 1.32 2.34 7.24
N PHE A 244 1.18 1.11 6.71
CA PHE A 244 2.15 0.03 6.90
C PHE A 244 2.85 -0.30 5.59
N LEU A 245 4.07 -0.87 5.68
CA LEU A 245 4.89 -1.21 4.53
C LEU A 245 4.26 -2.37 3.75
N GLY A 246 3.98 -2.14 2.47
CA GLY A 246 3.30 -3.13 1.61
C GLY A 246 4.23 -4.16 0.99
N ARG A 247 5.51 -3.83 0.81
CA ARG A 247 6.56 -4.72 0.31
C ARG A 247 7.94 -4.17 0.61
N LEU A 248 8.92 -5.05 0.52
CA LEU A 248 10.32 -4.66 0.48
C LEU A 248 10.69 -4.06 -0.89
N PRO A 249 11.69 -3.18 -0.95
CA PRO A 249 12.33 -2.80 -2.21
C PRO A 249 12.88 -4.03 -2.93
N TYR A 250 12.82 -4.02 -4.25
CA TYR A 250 13.41 -5.10 -5.04
C TYR A 250 14.93 -4.98 -5.07
N ASN A 251 15.61 -5.99 -4.53
CA ASN A 251 17.06 -6.07 -4.55
C ASN A 251 17.48 -7.56 -4.52
N PRO A 252 18.20 -8.05 -5.52
CA PRO A 252 18.70 -9.43 -5.56
C PRO A 252 19.54 -9.81 -4.33
N LYS A 253 20.24 -8.86 -3.72
CA LYS A 253 21.06 -9.09 -2.52
C LYS A 253 20.24 -9.36 -1.27
N ASP A 254 19.02 -8.85 -1.22
CA ASP A 254 18.10 -8.99 -0.08
C ASP A 254 17.09 -10.14 -0.30
N GLY A 255 17.27 -10.92 -1.37
CA GLY A 255 16.42 -12.07 -1.68
C GLY A 255 15.11 -11.73 -2.40
N THR A 256 14.86 -10.46 -2.72
CA THR A 256 13.73 -10.04 -3.54
C THR A 256 14.12 -10.01 -5.00
N THR A 257 14.14 -11.19 -5.63
CA THR A 257 14.55 -11.34 -7.03
C THR A 257 13.36 -11.30 -7.98
N VAL A 258 13.60 -10.77 -9.18
CA VAL A 258 12.68 -10.89 -10.33
C VAL A 258 13.27 -11.92 -11.29
N GLU A 259 12.46 -12.88 -11.72
CA GLU A 259 12.94 -13.94 -12.62
C GLU A 259 13.41 -13.36 -13.98
N GLY A 260 14.61 -13.72 -14.37
CA GLY A 260 15.20 -13.32 -15.67
C GLY A 260 15.73 -11.89 -15.75
N PHE A 261 15.74 -11.13 -14.63
CA PHE A 261 16.17 -9.74 -14.62
C PHE A 261 16.73 -9.33 -13.26
N ASN A 262 17.92 -8.72 -13.22
CA ASN A 262 18.55 -8.25 -11.99
C ASN A 262 18.03 -6.85 -11.62
N PHE A 263 16.77 -6.79 -11.21
CA PHE A 263 16.17 -5.52 -10.84
C PHE A 263 16.68 -5.04 -9.47
N VAL A 264 17.21 -3.83 -9.44
CA VAL A 264 17.57 -3.11 -8.22
C VAL A 264 16.72 -1.85 -8.15
N GLU A 265 15.82 -1.81 -7.19
CA GLU A 265 15.03 -0.62 -6.89
C GLU A 265 15.87 0.34 -6.05
N GLU A 266 16.20 1.50 -6.63
CA GLU A 266 17.02 2.49 -5.95
C GLU A 266 16.20 3.29 -4.94
N ILE A 267 16.35 2.94 -3.66
CA ILE A 267 15.72 3.65 -2.56
C ILE A 267 16.78 4.02 -1.53
N GLU A 268 16.88 5.31 -1.23
CA GLU A 268 17.61 5.78 -0.06
C GLU A 268 16.80 5.47 1.21
N ALA A 269 17.44 4.90 2.22
CA ALA A 269 16.77 4.50 3.46
C ALA A 269 16.07 5.67 4.17
N ALA A 270 16.56 6.89 3.98
CA ALA A 270 15.98 8.11 4.52
C ALA A 270 14.76 8.62 3.74
N ASP A 271 14.59 8.21 2.48
CA ASP A 271 13.49 8.67 1.63
C ASP A 271 12.24 7.82 1.82
N HIS A 272 11.39 8.20 2.78
CA HIS A 272 10.13 7.52 3.07
C HIS A 272 9.15 7.53 1.90
N SER A 273 9.24 8.50 0.99
CA SER A 273 8.29 8.66 -0.12
C SER A 273 8.41 7.58 -1.18
N LYS A 274 9.59 6.96 -1.31
CA LYS A 274 9.85 5.89 -2.28
C LYS A 274 9.42 4.50 -1.80
N PHE A 275 9.19 4.33 -0.48
CA PHE A 275 8.65 3.07 0.02
C PHE A 275 7.17 2.94 -0.29
N LEU A 276 6.72 1.70 -0.47
CA LEU A 276 5.32 1.43 -0.74
C LEU A 276 4.53 1.30 0.57
N TRP A 277 3.60 2.21 0.78
CA TRP A 277 2.75 2.26 1.96
C TRP A 277 1.33 1.84 1.65
N CYS A 278 0.79 0.88 2.41
CA CYS A 278 -0.58 0.39 2.31
C CYS A 278 -1.48 1.00 3.38
N ASN A 279 -2.77 1.04 3.08
CA ASN A 279 -3.81 1.50 3.99
C ASN A 279 -3.99 0.52 5.17
N THR A 280 -3.89 1.02 6.39
CA THR A 280 -3.96 0.22 7.62
C THR A 280 -5.35 -0.33 7.90
N ALA A 281 -6.39 0.16 7.22
CA ALA A 281 -7.72 -0.42 7.29
C ALA A 281 -7.74 -1.89 6.82
N TYR A 282 -6.88 -2.27 5.88
CA TYR A 282 -6.74 -3.68 5.46
C TYR A 282 -6.17 -4.55 6.59
N ALA A 283 -5.22 -4.04 7.36
CA ALA A 283 -4.67 -4.76 8.52
C ALA A 283 -5.73 -4.94 9.62
N MET A 284 -6.54 -3.92 9.90
CA MET A 284 -7.66 -4.04 10.83
C MET A 284 -8.72 -5.02 10.30
N GLY A 285 -9.02 -4.98 9.00
CA GLY A 285 -9.91 -5.94 8.35
C GLY A 285 -9.44 -7.39 8.55
N ALA A 286 -8.13 -7.65 8.39
CA ALA A 286 -7.55 -8.96 8.63
C ALA A 286 -7.69 -9.40 10.11
N ARG A 287 -7.58 -8.47 11.08
CA ARG A 287 -7.83 -8.80 12.50
C ARG A 287 -9.28 -9.15 12.77
N LEU A 288 -10.22 -8.43 12.13
CA LEU A 288 -11.65 -8.74 12.24
C LEU A 288 -11.98 -10.12 11.69
N THR A 289 -11.48 -10.44 10.50
CA THR A 289 -11.73 -11.75 9.87
C THR A 289 -11.12 -12.89 10.66
N GLN A 290 -9.91 -12.72 11.18
CA GLN A 290 -9.25 -13.72 12.01
C GLN A 290 -9.96 -13.92 13.35
N ALA A 291 -10.41 -12.85 14.00
CA ALA A 291 -11.18 -12.95 15.24
C ALA A 291 -12.50 -13.70 15.00
N PHE A 292 -13.17 -13.42 13.89
CA PHE A 292 -14.39 -14.13 13.52
C PHE A 292 -14.14 -15.62 13.23
N GLU A 293 -13.07 -15.95 12.53
CA GLU A 293 -12.68 -17.33 12.26
C GLU A 293 -12.45 -18.12 13.55
N ASN A 294 -11.68 -17.54 14.47
CA ASN A 294 -11.28 -18.22 15.70
C ASN A 294 -12.41 -18.34 16.73
N PHE A 295 -13.28 -17.34 16.83
CA PHE A 295 -14.24 -17.22 17.91
C PHE A 295 -15.71 -17.12 17.44
N GLY A 296 -15.97 -17.03 16.12
CA GLY A 296 -17.31 -16.73 15.58
C GLY A 296 -17.80 -15.32 15.92
N TRP A 297 -16.92 -14.46 16.41
CA TRP A 297 -17.22 -13.13 16.92
C TRP A 297 -16.00 -12.22 16.84
N CYS A 298 -16.15 -10.93 16.59
CA CYS A 298 -15.05 -9.98 16.39
C CYS A 298 -14.50 -9.38 17.70
N ALA A 299 -14.52 -10.10 18.82
CA ALA A 299 -14.11 -9.57 20.13
C ALA A 299 -12.58 -9.43 20.29
N ALA A 300 -11.81 -10.34 19.69
CA ALA A 300 -10.36 -10.42 19.87
C ALA A 300 -9.63 -9.67 18.75
N ILE A 301 -9.55 -8.34 18.84
CA ILE A 301 -8.98 -7.45 17.81
C ILE A 301 -8.01 -6.40 18.37
N ARG A 302 -7.60 -6.49 19.64
CA ARG A 302 -6.75 -5.49 20.28
C ARG A 302 -5.70 -6.13 21.19
N GLY A 303 -4.57 -5.44 21.32
CA GLY A 303 -3.45 -5.92 22.14
C GLY A 303 -2.70 -7.08 21.48
N VAL A 304 -1.51 -7.35 21.96
CA VAL A 304 -0.64 -8.41 21.41
C VAL A 304 -1.26 -9.80 21.65
N GLU A 305 -1.72 -10.08 22.85
CA GLU A 305 -2.31 -11.38 23.20
C GLU A 305 -3.80 -11.48 22.87
N GLY A 306 -4.44 -10.35 22.62
CA GLY A 306 -5.90 -10.27 22.40
C GLY A 306 -6.30 -10.14 20.93
N GLY A 307 -5.45 -10.55 19.97
CA GLY A 307 -5.78 -10.63 18.54
C GLY A 307 -5.56 -9.34 17.74
N GLY A 308 -5.02 -8.28 18.34
CA GLY A 308 -4.65 -7.05 17.64
C GLY A 308 -3.27 -7.09 16.97
N LEU A 309 -2.59 -8.23 17.04
CA LEU A 309 -1.25 -8.42 16.48
C LEU A 309 -1.32 -8.55 14.96
N VAL A 310 -0.52 -7.74 14.27
CA VAL A 310 -0.32 -7.75 12.81
C VAL A 310 1.07 -8.29 12.55
N GLU A 311 1.14 -9.53 12.10
CA GLU A 311 2.37 -10.28 11.87
C GLU A 311 2.78 -10.25 10.40
N ASP A 312 3.97 -10.77 10.10
CA ASP A 312 4.52 -10.93 8.75
C ASP A 312 4.62 -9.60 7.97
N LEU A 313 4.88 -8.49 8.69
CA LEU A 313 5.13 -7.22 8.04
C LEU A 313 6.52 -7.22 7.39
N PRO A 314 6.66 -6.69 6.17
CA PRO A 314 7.96 -6.57 5.52
C PRO A 314 8.94 -5.78 6.40
N THR A 315 10.10 -6.36 6.70
CA THR A 315 11.15 -5.71 7.49
C THR A 315 12.34 -5.40 6.59
N HIS A 316 12.69 -4.13 6.47
CA HIS A 316 13.84 -3.69 5.71
C HIS A 316 14.98 -3.31 6.65
N THR A 317 16.14 -3.96 6.47
CA THR A 317 17.36 -3.63 7.20
C THR A 317 18.22 -2.69 6.38
N PHE A 318 18.73 -1.64 6.99
CA PHE A 318 19.63 -0.69 6.36
C PHE A 318 20.80 -0.36 7.30
N ARG A 319 21.86 0.17 6.71
CA ARG A 319 22.99 0.67 7.51
C ARG A 319 22.82 2.17 7.73
N THR A 320 22.96 2.58 8.99
CA THR A 320 23.00 3.99 9.37
C THR A 320 24.33 4.62 8.93
N ASP A 321 24.40 5.94 8.94
CA ASP A 321 25.64 6.68 8.65
C ASP A 321 26.79 6.30 9.59
N ASP A 322 26.48 5.86 10.80
CA ASP A 322 27.43 5.35 11.79
C ASP A 322 27.87 3.89 11.51
N GLY A 323 27.33 3.26 10.47
CA GLY A 323 27.64 1.89 10.06
C GLY A 323 26.90 0.80 10.83
N GLU A 324 26.02 1.15 11.75
CA GLU A 324 25.17 0.19 12.48
C GLU A 324 24.04 -0.34 11.58
N VAL A 325 23.67 -1.61 11.79
CA VAL A 325 22.52 -2.20 11.12
C VAL A 325 21.25 -1.81 11.89
N ALA A 326 20.37 -1.08 11.23
CA ALA A 326 19.08 -0.69 11.77
C ALA A 326 17.94 -1.35 11.01
N LEU A 327 16.85 -1.61 11.72
CA LEU A 327 15.61 -2.10 11.13
C LEU A 327 14.70 -0.91 10.83
N LYS A 328 14.24 -0.79 9.59
CA LYS A 328 13.22 0.20 9.26
C LYS A 328 11.90 -0.20 9.89
N CYS A 329 11.24 0.75 10.52
CA CYS A 329 9.92 0.55 11.09
C CYS A 329 8.94 0.08 9.97
N PRO A 330 8.24 -1.04 10.14
CA PRO A 330 7.25 -1.50 9.17
C PRO A 330 5.99 -0.63 9.13
N THR A 331 5.82 0.29 10.06
CA THR A 331 4.85 1.39 9.98
C THR A 331 5.56 2.69 9.60
N GLU A 332 4.87 3.59 8.91
CA GLU A 332 5.44 4.84 8.39
C GLU A 332 6.07 5.73 9.48
N VAL A 333 5.58 5.63 10.70
CA VAL A 333 6.13 6.30 11.89
C VAL A 333 6.03 5.38 13.11
N ALA A 334 7.06 5.39 13.93
CA ALA A 334 7.03 4.72 15.23
C ALA A 334 6.20 5.55 16.23
N ILE A 335 5.17 4.93 16.78
CA ILE A 335 4.26 5.54 17.75
C ILE A 335 4.63 5.04 19.13
N THR A 336 4.82 5.96 20.10
CA THR A 336 5.05 5.64 21.50
C THR A 336 3.73 5.41 22.23
N ASP A 337 3.74 4.67 23.35
CA ASP A 337 2.55 4.38 24.16
C ASP A 337 1.77 5.64 24.56
N ARG A 338 2.50 6.70 24.91
CA ARG A 338 1.87 7.98 25.21
C ARG A 338 1.14 8.56 24.02
N ARG A 339 1.77 8.51 22.84
CA ARG A 339 1.19 9.03 21.60
C ARG A 339 0.01 8.14 21.13
N GLU A 340 0.12 6.84 21.33
CA GLU A 340 -0.97 5.90 21.08
C GLU A 340 -2.21 6.31 21.88
N LYS A 341 -2.05 6.54 23.18
CA LYS A 341 -3.16 6.96 24.03
C LYS A 341 -3.75 8.32 23.59
N GLU A 342 -2.90 9.32 23.29
CA GLU A 342 -3.37 10.62 22.79
C GLU A 342 -4.21 10.48 21.50
N LEU A 343 -3.78 9.64 20.56
CA LEU A 343 -4.49 9.37 19.31
C LEU A 343 -5.79 8.61 19.57
N SER A 344 -5.76 7.63 20.44
CA SER A 344 -6.91 6.87 20.88
C SER A 344 -7.97 7.74 21.53
N ASP A 345 -7.60 8.65 22.41
CA ASP A 345 -8.50 9.63 23.03
C ASP A 345 -9.13 10.59 22.01
N LEU A 346 -8.45 10.83 20.88
CA LEU A 346 -8.95 11.63 19.76
C LEU A 346 -9.83 10.84 18.78
N GLY A 347 -10.02 9.52 18.96
CA GLY A 347 -10.92 8.68 18.19
C GLY A 347 -10.27 7.98 16.97
N PHE A 348 -8.96 7.76 17.03
CA PHE A 348 -8.21 7.03 16.00
C PHE A 348 -7.75 5.68 16.51
N MET A 349 -7.46 4.76 15.59
CA MET A 349 -6.91 3.44 15.86
C MET A 349 -5.47 3.36 15.35
N PRO A 350 -4.47 3.69 16.19
CA PRO A 350 -3.08 3.64 15.77
C PRO A 350 -2.56 2.20 15.72
N LEU A 351 -1.85 1.88 14.63
CA LEU A 351 -1.04 0.68 14.51
C LEU A 351 0.35 0.98 15.06
N VAL A 352 0.71 0.35 16.16
CA VAL A 352 1.96 0.58 16.90
C VAL A 352 2.95 -0.52 16.58
N HIS A 353 4.12 -0.15 16.06
CA HIS A 353 5.21 -1.09 15.81
C HIS A 353 5.91 -1.48 17.13
N CYS A 354 6.17 -2.75 17.31
CA CYS A 354 6.99 -3.26 18.39
C CYS A 354 8.47 -3.21 17.99
N LYS A 355 9.28 -2.47 18.74
CA LYS A 355 10.68 -2.20 18.39
C LYS A 355 11.50 -3.48 18.15
N ASN A 356 12.25 -3.50 17.06
CA ASN A 356 13.11 -4.61 16.63
C ASN A 356 12.37 -5.93 16.36
N THR A 357 11.13 -5.84 15.91
CA THR A 357 10.31 -6.99 15.49
C THR A 357 9.72 -6.77 14.12
N ASP A 358 9.19 -7.81 13.52
CA ASP A 358 8.47 -7.82 12.24
C ASP A 358 6.95 -7.68 12.40
N TYR A 359 6.50 -7.32 13.60
CA TYR A 359 5.07 -7.15 13.87
C TYR A 359 4.73 -5.78 14.45
N ALA A 360 3.50 -5.43 14.30
CA ALA A 360 2.86 -4.26 14.90
C ALA A 360 1.54 -4.69 15.55
N ALA A 361 0.99 -3.86 16.41
CA ALA A 361 -0.25 -4.21 17.11
C ALA A 361 -1.21 -3.01 17.20
N PHE A 362 -2.50 -3.29 17.14
CA PHE A 362 -3.54 -2.36 17.56
C PHE A 362 -3.79 -2.54 19.05
N PHE A 363 -3.37 -1.60 19.88
CA PHE A 363 -3.65 -1.62 21.31
C PHE A 363 -5.07 -1.15 21.64
N GLY A 364 -5.61 -0.22 20.83
CA GLY A 364 -6.98 0.25 20.85
C GLY A 364 -7.74 -0.11 19.57
N ALA A 365 -8.99 -0.57 19.71
CA ALA A 365 -9.90 -0.83 18.59
C ALA A 365 -11.20 -0.06 18.82
N GLN A 366 -11.07 1.24 19.02
CA GLN A 366 -12.16 2.13 19.34
C GLN A 366 -12.72 2.80 18.11
N SER A 367 -14.02 3.12 18.16
CA SER A 367 -14.67 3.94 17.16
C SER A 367 -14.27 5.42 17.29
N ALA A 368 -14.64 6.20 16.29
CA ALA A 368 -14.48 7.65 16.33
C ALA A 368 -15.32 8.34 17.41
N GLN A 369 -16.32 7.65 17.99
CA GLN A 369 -17.23 8.22 18.98
C GLN A 369 -16.48 8.70 20.22
N LYS A 370 -16.88 9.86 20.73
CA LYS A 370 -16.41 10.34 22.02
C LYS A 370 -16.92 9.42 23.13
N PRO A 371 -16.05 8.95 24.06
CA PRO A 371 -16.46 8.06 25.13
C PRO A 371 -17.65 8.63 25.93
N LYS A 372 -18.70 7.84 26.07
CA LYS A 372 -19.90 8.19 26.86
C LYS A 372 -19.87 7.47 28.19
N LYS A 373 -20.45 8.09 29.22
CA LYS A 373 -20.70 7.43 30.50
C LYS A 373 -22.10 6.83 30.47
N TYR A 374 -22.18 5.53 30.69
CA TYR A 374 -23.44 4.80 30.81
C TYR A 374 -23.78 4.58 32.29
N ASN A 375 -25.04 4.45 32.62
CA ASN A 375 -25.49 4.18 34.00
C ASN A 375 -25.21 2.72 34.40
N THR A 376 -23.92 2.38 34.48
CA THR A 376 -23.47 1.07 35.00
C THR A 376 -22.50 1.30 36.13
N ASP A 377 -22.59 0.48 37.16
CA ASP A 377 -21.71 0.56 38.35
C ASP A 377 -20.30 0.08 38.07
N SER A 378 -20.05 -0.52 36.92
CA SER A 378 -18.73 -1.04 36.51
C SER A 378 -18.01 -0.10 35.56
N ALA A 379 -16.83 0.37 35.94
CA ALA A 379 -15.95 1.15 35.09
C ALA A 379 -15.54 0.38 33.80
N ASN A 380 -15.38 -0.95 33.91
CA ASN A 380 -15.06 -1.81 32.77
C ASN A 380 -16.23 -1.90 31.78
N ALA A 381 -17.47 -2.03 32.28
CA ALA A 381 -18.66 -2.04 31.42
C ALA A 381 -18.83 -0.69 30.69
N ASN A 382 -18.58 0.44 31.37
CA ASN A 382 -18.57 1.74 30.74
C ASN A 382 -17.51 1.87 29.64
N ALA A 383 -16.28 1.40 29.91
CA ALA A 383 -15.20 1.41 28.93
C ALA A 383 -15.57 0.53 27.70
N ILE A 384 -16.11 -0.64 27.93
CA ILE A 384 -16.55 -1.56 26.89
C ILE A 384 -17.68 -0.95 26.05
N LEU A 385 -18.72 -0.43 26.68
CA LEU A 385 -19.89 0.14 25.98
C LEU A 385 -19.57 1.46 25.23
N SER A 386 -18.58 2.23 25.72
CA SER A 386 -18.23 3.52 25.11
C SER A 386 -17.21 3.45 23.99
N LEU A 387 -16.42 2.39 23.92
CA LEU A 387 -15.19 2.40 23.11
C LEU A 387 -15.25 1.47 21.91
N SER A 388 -16.24 0.61 21.74
CA SER A 388 -15.92 -0.52 20.91
C SER A 388 -16.74 -0.68 19.65
N LEU A 389 -16.01 -0.74 18.53
CA LEU A 389 -16.39 -1.52 17.35
C LEU A 389 -16.80 -2.96 17.72
N ILE A 390 -16.37 -3.50 18.84
CA ILE A 390 -16.70 -4.83 19.35
C ILE A 390 -18.19 -5.00 19.65
N HIS A 391 -18.89 -3.94 20.06
CA HIS A 391 -20.31 -4.01 20.42
C HIS A 391 -21.26 -3.72 19.25
N ILE A 392 -20.69 -3.51 18.09
CA ILE A 392 -21.42 -3.34 16.85
C ILE A 392 -21.60 -4.68 16.17
#